data_062822653a4f4989292205c0e33e33a4
#
_entry.id   062822653a4f4989292205c0e33e33a4
#
_cell.length_a   1.000
_cell.length_b   1.000
_cell.length_c   1.000
_cell.angle_alpha   90.00
_cell.angle_beta   90.00
_cell.angle_gamma   90.00
#
_symmetry.space_group_name_H-M   'P 1'
#
loop_
_entity.id
_entity.type
_entity.pdbx_description
1 polymer ?
#
loop_
_entity_poly.entity_id
_entity_poly.type
_entity_poly.pdbx_seq_one_letter_code
_entity_poly.pdbx_strand_id
1 'polypeptide(L)'
;QSINIRSFSLGSAKTKCIARNQRFITPINMSAIPRVFKCRLLPIHVALIQVSPPDDFGWMSLGVSVDITLAAAQSADMVIAQVNAHMPRVLGRSFIHVNEVDYFVEYDEPLLTIGANPEMAAAKDIGRLIARRLIDDGSTLAIGLGTTSEAVMLALSDNNDLGIHTMYMTDDIMHLFAKGVITNRKKGFNDGKMVASSAIGSEDLYEFLNDNPAVEFQPSDYVCKPAIIAAHNKMVAMSVAMSIDLTGQVAADAMPQTHFSGTTGISDFMRGAVQSPGGKSILMLPSTSMQGKKSRIVPLLEDTAVAAPRGDVHLVVTEFGAVNLFGKSLQERAMAMVSIAHPEFREELFFEAKKMGLLSTERNLNESIHGVYPCLLYTSDAADE
;
A
#
# COMPACT_ATOMS: atom_id res chain seq x y z
N GLN A 1 -25.34 12.88 23.46
CA GLN A 1 -25.09 13.40 22.12
C GLN A 1 -24.41 12.28 21.32
N SER A 2 -24.91 11.97 20.13
CA SER A 2 -24.26 10.99 19.24
C SER A 2 -23.18 11.69 18.43
N ILE A 3 -21.96 11.13 18.43
CA ILE A 3 -20.86 11.61 17.60
C ILE A 3 -20.91 10.86 16.27
N ASN A 4 -20.94 11.60 15.16
CA ASN A 4 -20.77 11.05 13.82
C ASN A 4 -19.28 11.04 13.46
N ILE A 5 -18.78 9.92 12.97
CA ILE A 5 -17.38 9.78 12.54
C ILE A 5 -17.33 9.68 11.03
N ARG A 6 -16.62 10.60 10.39
CA ARG A 6 -16.21 10.48 8.99
C ARG A 6 -14.75 10.07 8.94
N SER A 7 -14.43 9.08 8.12
CA SER A 7 -13.06 8.59 7.97
C SER A 7 -12.71 8.42 6.50
N PHE A 8 -11.42 8.56 6.19
CA PHE A 8 -10.84 8.25 4.89
C PHE A 8 -10.19 6.86 4.90
N SER A 9 -9.74 6.40 6.07
CA SER A 9 -9.24 5.06 6.27
C SER A 9 -9.59 4.60 7.70
N LEU A 10 -10.30 3.49 7.84
CA LEU A 10 -10.68 2.92 9.12
C LEU A 10 -10.06 1.53 9.27
N GLY A 11 -9.25 1.34 10.30
CA GLY A 11 -8.84 0.01 10.73
C GLY A 11 -10.00 -0.74 11.40
N SER A 12 -10.05 -2.06 11.22
CA SER A 12 -11.22 -2.89 11.51
C SER A 12 -11.55 -3.12 12.99
N ALA A 13 -10.56 -3.10 13.90
CA ALA A 13 -10.75 -3.69 15.22
C ALA A 13 -11.48 -2.78 16.22
N LYS A 14 -11.21 -1.49 16.22
CA LYS A 14 -11.76 -0.56 17.23
C LYS A 14 -13.08 0.10 16.83
N THR A 15 -13.51 -0.05 15.59
CA THR A 15 -14.73 0.58 15.08
C THR A 15 -16.01 -0.19 15.38
N LYS A 16 -15.90 -1.39 15.96
CA LYS A 16 -17.07 -2.22 16.35
C LYS A 16 -17.97 -1.54 17.40
N CYS A 17 -17.40 -0.67 18.23
CA CYS A 17 -18.14 0.09 19.24
C CYS A 17 -18.95 1.25 18.68
N ILE A 18 -18.72 1.64 17.42
CA ILE A 18 -19.45 2.74 16.77
C ILE A 18 -20.53 2.14 15.90
N ALA A 19 -21.78 2.58 16.11
CA ALA A 19 -22.91 2.11 15.31
C ALA A 19 -22.69 2.37 13.81
N ARG A 20 -23.10 1.44 12.94
CA ARG A 20 -22.89 1.55 11.49
C ARG A 20 -23.46 2.81 10.88
N ASN A 21 -24.59 3.30 11.39
CA ASN A 21 -25.25 4.52 10.96
C ASN A 21 -24.57 5.82 11.44
N GLN A 22 -23.51 5.72 12.23
CA GLN A 22 -22.73 6.86 12.74
C GLN A 22 -21.30 6.90 12.14
N ARG A 23 -20.99 5.96 11.24
CA ARG A 23 -19.70 5.84 10.57
C ARG A 23 -19.86 6.12 9.08
N PHE A 24 -19.12 7.10 8.59
CA PHE A 24 -19.14 7.50 7.20
C PHE A 24 -17.74 7.35 6.62
N ILE A 25 -17.55 6.44 5.66
CA ILE A 25 -16.31 6.31 4.90
C ILE A 25 -16.43 7.18 3.66
N THR A 26 -15.45 8.04 3.44
CA THR A 26 -15.35 8.83 2.21
C THR A 26 -14.37 8.17 1.26
N PRO A 27 -14.83 7.53 0.17
CA PRO A 27 -13.97 6.85 -0.78
C PRO A 27 -13.29 7.89 -1.68
N ILE A 28 -12.04 8.17 -1.39
CA ILE A 28 -11.21 9.12 -2.14
C ILE A 28 -9.74 8.68 -2.06
N ASN A 29 -9.00 8.84 -3.16
CA ASN A 29 -7.57 8.51 -3.18
C ASN A 29 -6.78 9.43 -2.25
N MET A 30 -5.74 8.88 -1.61
CA MET A 30 -4.92 9.61 -0.64
C MET A 30 -4.29 10.88 -1.22
N SER A 31 -3.90 10.85 -2.48
CA SER A 31 -3.35 12.02 -3.18
C SER A 31 -4.33 13.21 -3.27
N ALA A 32 -5.64 12.94 -3.24
CA ALA A 32 -6.67 13.95 -3.43
C ALA A 32 -7.22 14.54 -2.13
N ILE A 33 -7.02 13.89 -0.97
CA ILE A 33 -7.59 14.32 0.31
C ILE A 33 -7.11 15.74 0.70
N PRO A 34 -5.82 16.09 0.63
CA PRO A 34 -5.36 17.44 0.96
C PRO A 34 -6.06 18.54 0.18
N ARG A 35 -6.42 18.29 -1.10
CA ARG A 35 -7.18 19.22 -1.92
C ARG A 35 -8.60 19.46 -1.39
N VAL A 36 -9.24 18.41 -0.86
CA VAL A 36 -10.60 18.52 -0.30
C VAL A 36 -10.63 19.49 0.89
N PHE A 37 -9.58 19.48 1.72
CA PHE A 37 -9.43 20.41 2.83
C PHE A 37 -9.08 21.82 2.34
N LYS A 38 -8.04 21.96 1.54
CA LYS A 38 -7.56 23.25 1.00
C LYS A 38 -8.65 24.01 0.22
N CYS A 39 -9.49 23.29 -0.53
CA CYS A 39 -10.61 23.88 -1.26
C CYS A 39 -11.89 24.01 -0.40
N ARG A 40 -11.83 23.68 0.89
CA ARG A 40 -12.97 23.72 1.83
C ARG A 40 -14.22 22.95 1.36
N LEU A 41 -14.03 21.93 0.51
CA LEU A 41 -15.09 20.99 0.15
C LEU A 41 -15.54 20.17 1.36
N LEU A 42 -14.61 19.94 2.28
CA LEU A 42 -14.86 19.45 3.63
C LEU A 42 -14.20 20.43 4.61
N PRO A 43 -14.94 21.44 5.11
CA PRO A 43 -14.38 22.43 6.03
C PRO A 43 -14.00 21.76 7.36
N ILE A 44 -12.86 22.14 7.89
CA ILE A 44 -12.37 21.72 9.19
C ILE A 44 -12.44 22.93 10.11
N HIS A 45 -13.28 22.85 11.13
CA HIS A 45 -13.40 23.94 12.11
C HIS A 45 -12.32 23.86 13.18
N VAL A 46 -11.98 22.64 13.62
CA VAL A 46 -10.93 22.41 14.61
C VAL A 46 -10.08 21.24 14.16
N ALA A 47 -8.76 21.44 14.05
CA ALA A 47 -7.79 20.37 13.89
C ALA A 47 -7.18 20.03 15.25
N LEU A 48 -7.25 18.76 15.63
CA LEU A 48 -6.51 18.21 16.78
C LEU A 48 -5.31 17.47 16.23
N ILE A 49 -4.11 17.93 16.52
CA ILE A 49 -2.86 17.34 16.03
C ILE A 49 -1.94 16.99 17.21
N GLN A 50 -1.02 16.06 16.98
CA GLN A 50 0.05 15.77 17.93
C GLN A 50 1.39 16.12 17.27
N VAL A 51 2.27 16.77 18.02
CA VAL A 51 3.53 17.33 17.52
C VAL A 51 4.67 17.06 18.49
N SER A 52 5.90 17.12 17.98
CA SER A 52 7.10 17.17 18.83
C SER A 52 7.17 18.50 19.61
N PRO A 53 7.98 18.58 20.67
CA PRO A 53 8.35 19.87 21.25
C PRO A 53 8.89 20.84 20.19
N PRO A 54 8.64 22.15 20.33
CA PRO A 54 9.20 23.15 19.44
C PRO A 54 10.74 23.22 19.55
N ASP A 55 11.41 23.43 18.43
CA ASP A 55 12.82 23.77 18.41
C ASP A 55 13.07 25.26 18.80
N ASP A 56 14.32 25.66 18.83
CA ASP A 56 14.73 27.07 19.19
C ASP A 56 14.12 28.12 18.23
N PHE A 57 13.63 27.71 17.08
CA PHE A 57 13.01 28.59 16.10
C PHE A 57 11.48 28.48 16.08
N GLY A 58 10.90 27.67 16.95
CA GLY A 58 9.46 27.49 17.06
C GLY A 58 8.86 26.45 16.09
N TRP A 59 9.67 25.63 15.44
CA TRP A 59 9.18 24.55 14.57
C TRP A 59 8.94 23.27 15.33
N MET A 60 7.76 22.69 15.13
CA MET A 60 7.32 21.41 15.70
C MET A 60 7.07 20.41 14.57
N SER A 61 7.56 19.19 14.75
CA SER A 61 7.32 18.13 13.77
C SER A 61 5.97 17.45 14.01
N LEU A 62 5.24 17.14 12.93
CA LEU A 62 4.07 16.25 12.95
C LEU A 62 4.48 14.78 13.17
N GLY A 63 5.77 14.50 13.21
CA GLY A 63 6.34 13.21 13.57
C GLY A 63 5.85 12.07 12.68
N VAL A 64 5.25 11.07 13.31
CA VAL A 64 4.88 9.81 12.64
C VAL A 64 3.68 9.90 11.69
N SER A 65 2.97 11.03 11.62
CA SER A 65 1.76 11.19 10.78
C SER A 65 1.69 12.57 10.14
N VAL A 66 2.33 12.71 8.99
CA VAL A 66 2.32 13.93 8.16
C VAL A 66 1.18 13.88 7.15
N ASP A 67 1.03 12.81 6.45
CA ASP A 67 0.02 12.38 5.47
C ASP A 67 -1.01 13.45 5.06
N ILE A 68 -2.21 13.41 5.64
CA ILE A 68 -3.27 14.41 5.47
C ILE A 68 -3.28 15.45 6.61
N THR A 69 -2.52 15.19 7.69
CA THR A 69 -2.52 15.97 8.93
C THR A 69 -2.05 17.39 8.69
N LEU A 70 -0.96 17.57 7.93
CA LEU A 70 -0.47 18.92 7.58
C LEU A 70 -1.52 19.75 6.84
N ALA A 71 -2.19 19.14 5.85
CA ALA A 71 -3.22 19.82 5.09
C ALA A 71 -4.47 20.13 5.94
N ALA A 72 -4.80 19.25 6.87
CA ALA A 72 -5.89 19.45 7.82
C ALA A 72 -5.60 20.63 8.74
N ALA A 73 -4.42 20.67 9.36
CA ALA A 73 -3.99 21.76 10.22
C ALA A 73 -3.98 23.11 9.48
N GLN A 74 -3.38 23.14 8.28
CA GLN A 74 -3.29 24.38 7.46
C GLN A 74 -4.65 24.88 6.91
N SER A 75 -5.68 24.04 6.93
CA SER A 75 -7.00 24.38 6.42
C SER A 75 -8.06 24.58 7.50
N ALA A 76 -7.72 24.32 8.76
CA ALA A 76 -8.62 24.47 9.89
C ALA A 76 -8.84 25.93 10.28
N ASP A 77 -10.00 26.21 10.86
CA ASP A 77 -10.28 27.53 11.43
C ASP A 77 -9.59 27.71 12.79
N MET A 78 -9.25 26.60 13.47
CA MET A 78 -8.54 26.55 14.76
C MET A 78 -7.68 25.30 14.82
N VAL A 79 -6.46 25.43 15.35
CA VAL A 79 -5.53 24.31 15.55
C VAL A 79 -5.21 24.15 17.03
N ILE A 80 -5.43 22.95 17.56
CA ILE A 80 -5.06 22.56 18.91
C ILE A 80 -3.99 21.46 18.80
N ALA A 81 -2.80 21.71 19.34
CA ALA A 81 -1.68 20.79 19.27
C ALA A 81 -1.38 20.17 20.64
N GLN A 82 -1.40 18.84 20.70
CA GLN A 82 -0.78 18.11 21.81
C GLN A 82 0.73 18.08 21.55
N VAL A 83 1.49 18.68 22.46
CA VAL A 83 2.96 18.62 22.46
C VAL A 83 3.36 17.37 23.26
N ASN A 84 4.03 16.43 22.59
CA ASN A 84 4.43 15.15 23.15
C ASN A 84 5.93 14.94 22.97
N ALA A 85 6.68 14.81 24.05
CA ALA A 85 8.14 14.59 24.01
C ALA A 85 8.54 13.25 23.36
N HIS A 86 7.61 12.28 23.27
CA HIS A 86 7.85 11.01 22.56
C HIS A 86 7.65 11.11 21.04
N MET A 87 7.13 12.23 20.53
CA MET A 87 6.94 12.41 19.09
C MET A 87 8.30 12.72 18.43
N PRO A 88 8.78 11.87 17.48
CA PRO A 88 10.07 12.10 16.84
C PRO A 88 10.04 13.36 15.96
N ARG A 89 11.15 14.04 15.90
CA ARG A 89 11.36 15.15 14.97
C ARG A 89 11.74 14.59 13.59
N VAL A 90 10.75 14.32 12.76
CA VAL A 90 10.95 13.76 11.42
C VAL A 90 11.16 14.88 10.41
N LEU A 91 12.20 14.76 9.58
CA LEU A 91 12.58 15.77 8.60
C LEU A 91 11.69 15.72 7.34
N GLY A 92 11.72 16.77 6.55
CA GLY A 92 10.97 16.94 5.32
C GLY A 92 9.91 18.03 5.42
N ARG A 93 8.80 17.88 4.71
CA ARG A 93 7.66 18.79 4.79
C ARG A 93 6.70 18.34 5.90
N SER A 94 7.20 18.26 7.09
CA SER A 94 6.57 17.65 8.26
C SER A 94 6.39 18.62 9.43
N PHE A 95 6.68 19.89 9.24
CA PHE A 95 6.72 20.88 10.31
C PHE A 95 5.53 21.84 10.26
N ILE A 96 5.12 22.26 11.46
CA ILE A 96 4.21 23.39 11.71
C ILE A 96 4.88 24.34 12.70
N HIS A 97 4.72 25.63 12.50
CA HIS A 97 5.29 26.63 13.39
C HIS A 97 4.35 26.96 14.54
N VAL A 98 4.89 27.32 15.71
CA VAL A 98 4.08 27.67 16.90
C VAL A 98 3.04 28.77 16.60
N ASN A 99 3.32 29.69 15.69
CA ASN A 99 2.40 30.76 15.30
C ASN A 99 1.19 30.27 14.47
N GLU A 100 1.20 29.03 14.02
CA GLU A 100 0.09 28.40 13.27
C GLU A 100 -0.81 27.56 14.19
N VAL A 101 -0.56 27.57 15.50
CA VAL A 101 -1.28 26.82 16.52
C VAL A 101 -1.95 27.77 17.50
N ASP A 102 -3.26 27.61 17.70
CA ASP A 102 -4.04 28.47 18.58
C ASP A 102 -3.95 28.05 20.04
N TYR A 103 -3.89 26.74 20.30
CA TYR A 103 -3.82 26.20 21.67
C TYR A 103 -2.83 25.04 21.77
N PHE A 104 -2.07 25.02 22.86
CA PHE A 104 -1.14 23.94 23.19
C PHE A 104 -1.64 23.13 24.38
N VAL A 105 -1.49 21.82 24.29
CA VAL A 105 -1.73 20.88 25.37
C VAL A 105 -0.43 20.10 25.58
N GLU A 106 0.29 20.39 26.63
CA GLU A 106 1.49 19.64 27.02
C GLU A 106 1.05 18.33 27.67
N TYR A 107 1.24 17.24 26.97
CA TYR A 107 0.90 15.90 27.49
C TYR A 107 1.77 14.85 26.83
N ASP A 108 2.66 14.24 27.63
CA ASP A 108 3.54 13.17 27.19
C ASP A 108 2.86 11.82 27.34
N GLU A 109 2.82 11.08 26.24
CA GLU A 109 2.36 9.69 26.21
C GLU A 109 3.18 8.86 25.21
N PRO A 110 3.41 7.57 25.48
CA PRO A 110 4.05 6.70 24.51
C PRO A 110 3.23 6.66 23.20
N LEU A 111 3.91 6.66 22.06
CA LEU A 111 3.26 6.49 20.77
C LEU A 111 2.69 5.08 20.64
N LEU A 112 1.63 4.95 19.86
CA LEU A 112 1.05 3.64 19.56
C LEU A 112 2.03 2.82 18.71
N THR A 113 2.33 1.61 19.16
CA THR A 113 3.18 0.65 18.45
C THR A 113 2.38 -0.50 17.87
N ILE A 114 2.89 -1.10 16.80
CA ILE A 114 2.36 -2.32 16.21
C ILE A 114 3.48 -3.36 16.19
N GLY A 115 3.21 -4.53 16.77
CA GLY A 115 4.13 -5.67 16.70
C GLY A 115 4.05 -6.38 15.34
N ALA A 116 5.01 -7.27 15.09
CA ALA A 116 5.06 -8.11 13.90
C ALA A 116 3.81 -8.99 13.77
N ASN A 117 3.36 -9.17 12.53
CA ASN A 117 2.24 -10.06 12.24
C ASN A 117 2.64 -11.55 12.36
N PRO A 118 1.69 -12.46 12.66
CA PRO A 118 1.95 -13.89 12.65
C PRO A 118 2.45 -14.35 11.28
N GLU A 119 3.45 -15.20 11.25
CA GLU A 119 3.97 -15.78 10.03
C GLU A 119 2.93 -16.65 9.31
N MET A 120 2.87 -16.52 7.99
CA MET A 120 2.02 -17.35 7.11
C MET A 120 2.89 -17.96 6.00
N ALA A 121 2.77 -19.28 5.79
CA ALA A 121 3.55 -19.99 4.77
C ALA A 121 3.34 -19.41 3.36
N ALA A 122 2.08 -19.22 2.95
CA ALA A 122 1.76 -18.61 1.66
C ALA A 122 2.37 -17.22 1.49
N ALA A 123 2.41 -16.39 2.54
CA ALA A 123 3.05 -15.07 2.49
C ALA A 123 4.57 -15.19 2.26
N LYS A 124 5.24 -16.16 2.89
CA LYS A 124 6.67 -16.42 2.69
C LYS A 124 6.98 -16.84 1.25
N ASP A 125 6.16 -17.70 0.66
CA ASP A 125 6.35 -18.15 -0.72
C ASP A 125 6.12 -17.00 -1.72
N ILE A 126 5.09 -16.18 -1.51
CA ILE A 126 4.86 -14.94 -2.26
C ILE A 126 6.07 -14.00 -2.13
N GLY A 127 6.56 -13.80 -0.90
CA GLY A 127 7.71 -12.94 -0.63
C GLY A 127 8.96 -13.37 -1.39
N ARG A 128 9.30 -14.66 -1.33
CA ARG A 128 10.45 -15.24 -2.07
C ARG A 128 10.30 -15.12 -3.58
N LEU A 129 9.08 -15.36 -4.10
CA LEU A 129 8.80 -15.23 -5.53
C LEU A 129 9.01 -13.79 -6.02
N ILE A 130 8.44 -12.81 -5.30
CA ILE A 130 8.56 -11.40 -5.64
C ILE A 130 10.02 -10.94 -5.56
N ALA A 131 10.70 -11.21 -4.44
CA ALA A 131 12.07 -10.77 -4.23
C ALA A 131 13.04 -11.33 -5.30
N ARG A 132 12.89 -12.60 -5.67
CA ARG A 132 13.80 -13.26 -6.62
C ARG A 132 13.53 -12.99 -8.09
N ARG A 133 12.26 -12.67 -8.45
CA ARG A 133 11.83 -12.64 -9.85
C ARG A 133 11.30 -11.30 -10.33
N LEU A 134 10.87 -10.43 -9.42
CA LEU A 134 10.17 -9.20 -9.79
C LEU A 134 10.86 -7.94 -9.29
N ILE A 135 11.79 -8.05 -8.34
CA ILE A 135 12.52 -6.89 -7.82
C ILE A 135 13.98 -6.98 -8.27
N ASP A 136 14.37 -6.00 -9.07
CA ASP A 136 15.72 -5.84 -9.57
C ASP A 136 16.55 -4.98 -8.61
N ASP A 137 17.87 -5.15 -8.60
CA ASP A 137 18.76 -4.23 -7.90
C ASP A 137 18.57 -2.79 -8.40
N GLY A 138 18.59 -1.84 -7.48
CA GLY A 138 18.32 -0.44 -7.75
C GLY A 138 16.85 -0.08 -7.90
N SER A 139 15.91 -1.01 -7.65
CA SER A 139 14.47 -0.71 -7.65
C SER A 139 14.10 0.27 -6.55
N THR A 140 13.13 1.15 -6.83
CA THR A 140 12.47 1.99 -5.82
C THR A 140 11.19 1.32 -5.39
N LEU A 141 10.99 1.16 -4.09
CA LEU A 141 9.89 0.36 -3.54
C LEU A 141 8.83 1.23 -2.88
N ALA A 142 7.58 0.91 -3.17
CA ALA A 142 6.43 1.25 -2.33
C ALA A 142 5.77 -0.05 -1.86
N ILE A 143 5.52 -0.16 -0.57
CA ILE A 143 4.93 -1.35 0.00
C ILE A 143 3.77 -1.01 0.94
N GLY A 144 2.69 -1.79 0.84
CA GLY A 144 1.56 -1.72 1.75
C GLY A 144 1.86 -2.40 3.09
N LEU A 145 0.92 -2.31 4.02
CA LEU A 145 1.00 -2.95 5.32
C LEU A 145 0.45 -4.39 5.28
N GLY A 146 0.91 -5.22 6.19
CA GLY A 146 0.37 -6.55 6.47
C GLY A 146 1.35 -7.69 6.24
N THR A 147 0.97 -8.89 6.67
CA THR A 147 1.81 -10.10 6.72
C THR A 147 2.53 -10.43 5.40
N THR A 148 1.83 -10.27 4.26
CA THR A 148 2.43 -10.53 2.94
C THR A 148 3.49 -9.50 2.60
N SER A 149 3.27 -8.23 2.95
CA SER A 149 4.24 -7.15 2.77
C SER A 149 5.50 -7.36 3.59
N GLU A 150 5.36 -7.71 4.86
CA GLU A 150 6.49 -8.06 5.74
C GLU A 150 7.29 -9.23 5.19
N ALA A 151 6.62 -10.28 4.69
CA ALA A 151 7.28 -11.44 4.10
C ALA A 151 8.09 -11.09 2.83
N VAL A 152 7.63 -10.14 2.01
CA VAL A 152 8.41 -9.61 0.88
C VAL A 152 9.65 -8.89 1.40
N MET A 153 9.50 -7.96 2.35
CA MET A 153 10.62 -7.18 2.88
C MET A 153 11.70 -8.07 3.48
N LEU A 154 11.30 -9.08 4.25
CA LEU A 154 12.24 -10.07 4.81
C LEU A 154 13.01 -10.85 3.74
N ALA A 155 12.40 -11.09 2.58
CA ALA A 155 13.01 -11.82 1.47
C ALA A 155 13.99 -10.99 0.62
N LEU A 156 14.05 -9.66 0.83
CA LEU A 156 14.90 -8.73 0.05
C LEU A 156 16.33 -8.59 0.56
N SER A 157 16.73 -9.36 1.55
CA SER A 157 18.07 -9.25 2.18
C SER A 157 19.25 -9.40 1.23
N ASP A 158 19.06 -10.08 0.11
CA ASP A 158 20.10 -10.34 -0.88
C ASP A 158 20.11 -9.32 -2.05
N ASN A 159 19.16 -8.39 -2.09
CA ASN A 159 19.12 -7.33 -3.10
C ASN A 159 20.09 -6.19 -2.75
N ASN A 160 20.39 -5.36 -3.76
CA ASN A 160 21.33 -4.25 -3.61
C ASN A 160 20.73 -2.92 -4.11
N ASP A 161 21.19 -1.83 -3.48
CA ASP A 161 20.89 -0.45 -3.88
C ASP A 161 19.40 -0.12 -4.01
N LEU A 162 18.54 -0.74 -3.20
CA LEU A 162 17.12 -0.43 -3.19
C LEU A 162 16.85 1.00 -2.71
N GLY A 163 15.74 1.57 -3.17
CA GLY A 163 15.24 2.87 -2.73
C GLY A 163 13.83 2.78 -2.16
N ILE A 164 13.43 3.77 -1.36
CA ILE A 164 12.10 3.83 -0.74
C ILE A 164 11.36 5.11 -1.16
N HIS A 165 10.12 4.91 -1.66
CA HIS A 165 9.11 5.94 -1.82
C HIS A 165 7.75 5.31 -1.53
N THR A 166 7.23 5.45 -0.32
CA THR A 166 6.09 4.69 0.19
C THR A 166 5.17 5.52 1.08
N MET A 167 3.97 5.06 1.35
CA MET A 167 3.09 5.70 2.35
C MET A 167 3.61 5.54 3.76
N TYR A 168 4.09 4.35 4.11
CA TYR A 168 4.42 3.99 5.48
C TYR A 168 5.87 3.55 5.62
N MET A 169 6.60 4.17 6.56
CA MET A 169 7.84 3.60 7.09
C MET A 169 7.50 2.52 8.11
N THR A 170 8.22 1.39 8.02
CA THR A 170 8.06 0.23 8.90
C THR A 170 9.41 -0.25 9.42
N ASP A 171 9.39 -1.09 10.45
CA ASP A 171 10.61 -1.70 11.02
C ASP A 171 11.42 -2.45 9.96
N ASP A 172 10.76 -3.16 9.04
CA ASP A 172 11.47 -3.92 7.98
C ASP A 172 12.28 -3.00 7.06
N ILE A 173 11.76 -1.81 6.74
CA ILE A 173 12.48 -0.80 5.94
C ILE A 173 13.71 -0.33 6.71
N MET A 174 13.57 -0.01 7.99
CA MET A 174 14.66 0.38 8.87
C MET A 174 15.74 -0.72 8.94
N HIS A 175 15.34 -1.98 9.12
CA HIS A 175 16.27 -3.13 9.17
C HIS A 175 17.03 -3.31 7.85
N LEU A 176 16.38 -3.20 6.68
CA LEU A 176 17.04 -3.30 5.38
C LEU A 176 17.98 -2.11 5.12
N PHE A 177 17.63 -0.93 5.60
CA PHE A 177 18.52 0.22 5.55
C PHE A 177 19.77 0.01 6.43
N ALA A 178 19.60 -0.46 7.64
CA ALA A 178 20.72 -0.77 8.55
C ALA A 178 21.65 -1.86 7.99
N LYS A 179 21.11 -2.81 7.21
CA LYS A 179 21.91 -3.83 6.50
C LYS A 179 22.58 -3.32 5.22
N GLY A 180 22.33 -2.08 4.81
CA GLY A 180 22.88 -1.51 3.57
C GLY A 180 22.21 -1.98 2.27
N VAL A 181 21.11 -2.72 2.35
CA VAL A 181 20.30 -3.14 1.19
C VAL A 181 19.59 -1.93 0.58
N ILE A 182 19.06 -1.05 1.41
CA ILE A 182 18.43 0.21 1.00
C ILE A 182 19.48 1.33 1.07
N THR A 183 19.86 1.89 -0.07
CA THR A 183 20.82 2.99 -0.18
C THR A 183 20.20 4.27 -0.73
N ASN A 184 19.07 4.17 -1.40
CA ASN A 184 18.37 5.25 -2.10
C ASN A 184 19.19 5.95 -3.20
N ARG A 185 20.32 5.39 -3.66
CA ARG A 185 21.25 6.05 -4.59
C ARG A 185 20.80 5.99 -6.05
N LYS A 186 19.91 5.05 -6.39
CA LYS A 186 19.51 4.77 -7.78
C LYS A 186 18.06 5.14 -8.08
N LYS A 187 17.42 5.88 -7.21
CA LYS A 187 16.00 6.29 -7.36
C LYS A 187 15.79 7.18 -8.59
N GLY A 188 16.79 8.00 -8.96
CA GLY A 188 16.69 8.99 -10.03
C GLY A 188 15.88 10.24 -9.66
N PHE A 189 15.19 10.18 -8.54
CA PHE A 189 14.43 11.28 -7.94
C PHE A 189 14.43 11.12 -6.41
N ASN A 190 14.66 12.19 -5.66
CA ASN A 190 14.88 12.16 -4.20
C ASN A 190 16.02 11.18 -3.80
N ASP A 191 17.14 11.19 -4.55
CA ASP A 191 18.28 10.32 -4.28
C ASP A 191 18.84 10.53 -2.87
N GLY A 192 19.25 9.42 -2.24
CA GLY A 192 19.79 9.42 -0.88
C GLY A 192 18.73 9.55 0.22
N LYS A 193 17.45 9.68 -0.10
CA LYS A 193 16.36 9.83 0.88
C LYS A 193 15.37 8.69 0.81
N MET A 194 15.01 8.12 1.95
CA MET A 194 13.78 7.36 2.11
C MET A 194 12.64 8.34 2.26
N VAL A 195 11.69 8.31 1.31
CA VAL A 195 10.54 9.22 1.32
C VAL A 195 9.29 8.47 1.74
N ALA A 196 8.61 8.98 2.76
CA ALA A 196 7.35 8.43 3.23
C ALA A 196 6.37 9.54 3.67
N SER A 197 5.20 9.14 4.14
CA SER A 197 4.16 10.07 4.61
C SER A 197 3.82 9.85 6.08
N SER A 198 3.99 8.64 6.56
CA SER A 198 3.70 8.23 7.93
C SER A 198 4.62 7.08 8.36
N ALA A 199 4.66 6.79 9.64
CA ALA A 199 5.35 5.63 10.20
C ALA A 199 4.41 4.80 11.07
N ILE A 200 4.64 3.48 11.05
CA ILE A 200 3.93 2.55 11.90
C ILE A 200 4.85 1.36 12.22
N GLY A 201 5.12 1.12 13.49
CA GLY A 201 6.04 0.08 13.93
C GLY A 201 6.36 0.14 15.42
N SER A 202 7.59 -0.18 15.77
CA SER A 202 8.12 -0.22 17.14
C SER A 202 8.63 1.14 17.64
N GLU A 203 9.00 1.19 18.89
CA GLU A 203 9.71 2.35 19.48
C GLU A 203 11.06 2.56 18.79
N ASP A 204 11.79 1.48 18.46
CA ASP A 204 13.08 1.55 17.74
C ASP A 204 12.94 2.26 16.39
N LEU A 205 11.85 2.03 15.67
CA LEU A 205 11.56 2.76 14.43
C LEU A 205 11.37 4.26 14.71
N TYR A 206 10.66 4.62 15.78
CA TYR A 206 10.40 6.03 16.09
C TYR A 206 11.69 6.75 16.53
N GLU A 207 12.57 6.09 17.27
CA GLU A 207 13.90 6.60 17.56
C GLU A 207 14.76 6.77 16.29
N PHE A 208 14.73 5.78 15.39
CA PHE A 208 15.43 5.85 14.10
C PHE A 208 14.98 7.03 13.24
N LEU A 209 13.72 7.44 13.34
CA LEU A 209 13.19 8.55 12.56
C LEU A 209 13.61 9.92 13.09
N ASN A 210 13.97 10.01 14.38
CA ASN A 210 14.25 11.28 15.04
C ASN A 210 15.51 11.95 14.47
N ASP A 211 15.34 13.14 13.89
CA ASP A 211 16.40 13.94 13.24
C ASP A 211 17.27 13.16 12.24
N ASN A 212 16.73 12.12 11.61
CA ASN A 212 17.47 11.29 10.68
C ASN A 212 17.50 11.91 9.27
N PRO A 213 18.70 12.37 8.80
CA PRO A 213 18.80 13.00 7.49
C PRO A 213 18.59 12.05 6.30
N ALA A 214 18.58 10.72 6.50
CA ALA A 214 18.27 9.75 5.44
C ALA A 214 16.77 9.61 5.21
N VAL A 215 15.92 10.15 6.09
CA VAL A 215 14.46 10.05 6.01
C VAL A 215 13.86 11.42 5.73
N GLU A 216 12.82 11.43 4.88
CA GLU A 216 12.06 12.62 4.54
C GLU A 216 10.57 12.31 4.49
N PHE A 217 9.78 12.93 5.39
CA PHE A 217 8.33 12.79 5.33
C PHE A 217 7.69 13.93 4.55
N GLN A 218 6.76 13.56 3.71
CA GLN A 218 6.03 14.45 2.83
C GLN A 218 4.51 14.20 2.95
N PRO A 219 3.65 15.21 2.72
CA PRO A 219 2.21 15.02 2.70
C PRO A 219 1.76 14.04 1.60
N SER A 220 0.54 13.49 1.76
CA SER A 220 0.00 12.48 0.84
C SER A 220 -0.21 13.01 -0.59
N ASP A 221 -0.45 14.32 -0.79
CA ASP A 221 -0.55 14.94 -2.12
C ASP A 221 0.80 15.02 -2.85
N TYR A 222 1.90 14.70 -2.16
CA TYR A 222 3.23 14.49 -2.76
C TYR A 222 3.52 13.00 -2.91
N VAL A 223 3.51 12.24 -1.81
CA VAL A 223 3.92 10.84 -1.79
C VAL A 223 3.04 9.96 -2.69
N CYS A 224 1.73 10.18 -2.67
CA CYS A 224 0.77 9.40 -3.46
C CYS A 224 0.49 10.00 -4.85
N LYS A 225 1.17 11.10 -5.25
CA LYS A 225 0.92 11.69 -6.56
C LYS A 225 1.50 10.82 -7.67
N PRO A 226 0.68 10.30 -8.61
CA PRO A 226 1.17 9.38 -9.65
C PRO A 226 2.37 9.91 -10.45
N ALA A 227 2.40 11.22 -10.75
CA ALA A 227 3.53 11.83 -11.45
C ALA A 227 4.84 11.85 -10.64
N ILE A 228 4.76 11.95 -9.31
CA ILE A 228 5.93 11.87 -8.42
C ILE A 228 6.39 10.41 -8.33
N ILE A 229 5.46 9.47 -8.18
CA ILE A 229 5.76 8.03 -8.16
C ILE A 229 6.45 7.61 -9.47
N ALA A 230 5.94 8.07 -10.61
CA ALA A 230 6.48 7.79 -11.94
C ALA A 230 7.89 8.39 -12.20
N ALA A 231 8.27 9.41 -11.44
CA ALA A 231 9.59 10.06 -11.59
C ALA A 231 10.75 9.21 -11.06
N HIS A 232 10.46 8.17 -10.26
CA HIS A 232 11.48 7.25 -9.73
C HIS A 232 11.84 6.17 -10.76
N ASN A 233 13.09 5.75 -10.76
CA ASN A 233 13.54 4.63 -11.61
C ASN A 233 13.08 3.29 -11.03
N LYS A 234 12.70 2.35 -11.90
CA LYS A 234 12.28 0.99 -11.55
C LYS A 234 11.32 0.98 -10.34
N MET A 235 10.31 1.81 -10.37
CA MET A 235 9.35 1.91 -9.28
C MET A 235 8.53 0.64 -9.18
N VAL A 236 8.61 -0.07 -8.06
CA VAL A 236 7.83 -1.27 -7.76
C VAL A 236 6.83 -0.96 -6.67
N ALA A 237 5.57 -0.83 -7.05
CA ALA A 237 4.47 -0.64 -6.10
C ALA A 237 3.83 -1.98 -5.76
N MET A 238 3.86 -2.36 -4.49
CA MET A 238 3.34 -3.63 -3.99
C MET A 238 2.15 -3.38 -3.06
N SER A 239 1.02 -3.95 -3.41
CA SER A 239 -0.24 -3.79 -2.67
C SER A 239 -0.87 -5.15 -2.37
N VAL A 240 -1.48 -5.28 -1.20
CA VAL A 240 -2.20 -6.49 -0.80
C VAL A 240 -3.65 -6.39 -1.25
N ALA A 241 -4.14 -7.43 -1.93
CA ALA A 241 -5.55 -7.56 -2.29
C ALA A 241 -6.28 -8.52 -1.34
N MET A 242 -7.57 -8.28 -1.13
CA MET A 242 -8.45 -9.20 -0.40
C MET A 242 -9.03 -10.27 -1.33
N SER A 243 -9.44 -9.87 -2.53
CA SER A 243 -9.88 -10.77 -3.59
C SER A 243 -9.69 -10.12 -4.96
N ILE A 244 -9.64 -10.96 -6.00
CA ILE A 244 -9.53 -10.55 -7.39
C ILE A 244 -10.40 -11.46 -8.25
N ASP A 245 -11.07 -10.91 -9.28
CA ASP A 245 -11.86 -11.72 -10.19
C ASP A 245 -11.10 -12.13 -11.46
N LEU A 246 -11.68 -13.04 -12.22
CA LEU A 246 -11.08 -13.57 -13.46
C LEU A 246 -10.83 -12.51 -14.54
N THR A 247 -11.48 -11.36 -14.44
CA THR A 247 -11.26 -10.23 -15.36
C THR A 247 -10.16 -9.29 -14.90
N GLY A 248 -9.73 -9.43 -13.62
CA GLY A 248 -8.70 -8.62 -13.00
C GLY A 248 -9.21 -7.42 -12.18
N GLN A 249 -10.49 -7.37 -11.80
CA GLN A 249 -10.99 -6.39 -10.83
C GLN A 249 -10.55 -6.78 -9.42
N VAL A 250 -10.20 -5.79 -8.60
CA VAL A 250 -9.57 -6.00 -7.29
C VAL A 250 -10.40 -5.40 -6.18
N ALA A 251 -10.71 -6.19 -5.16
CA ALA A 251 -11.18 -5.71 -3.87
C ALA A 251 -10.01 -5.69 -2.87
N ALA A 252 -9.77 -4.55 -2.24
CA ALA A 252 -8.70 -4.37 -1.25
C ALA A 252 -9.17 -3.66 0.03
N ASP A 253 -10.25 -2.90 -0.04
CA ASP A 253 -10.81 -2.08 1.03
C ASP A 253 -12.17 -2.56 1.52
N ALA A 254 -12.72 -3.57 0.86
CA ALA A 254 -14.02 -4.13 1.18
C ALA A 254 -14.02 -5.67 1.10
N MET A 255 -14.89 -6.28 1.87
CA MET A 255 -15.34 -7.66 1.78
C MET A 255 -16.84 -7.65 1.47
N PRO A 256 -17.43 -8.77 1.03
CA PRO A 256 -18.86 -8.81 0.74
C PRO A 256 -19.69 -8.15 1.85
N GLN A 257 -20.51 -7.17 1.46
CA GLN A 257 -21.39 -6.39 2.34
C GLN A 257 -20.70 -5.60 3.48
N THR A 258 -19.37 -5.45 3.45
CA THR A 258 -18.63 -4.78 4.51
C THR A 258 -17.47 -3.95 3.95
N HIS A 259 -17.47 -2.64 4.18
CA HIS A 259 -16.28 -1.81 3.98
C HIS A 259 -15.33 -1.99 5.15
N PHE A 260 -14.09 -2.34 4.85
CA PHE A 260 -13.03 -2.59 5.82
C PHE A 260 -12.18 -1.34 6.06
N SER A 261 -11.86 -0.63 4.98
CA SER A 261 -11.10 0.63 5.02
C SER A 261 -11.58 1.61 3.94
N GLY A 262 -10.95 2.75 3.83
CA GLY A 262 -11.05 3.62 2.65
C GLY A 262 -10.15 3.15 1.52
N THR A 263 -10.22 3.83 0.37
CA THR A 263 -9.52 3.43 -0.87
C THR A 263 -7.99 3.52 -0.81
N THR A 264 -7.44 4.11 0.25
CA THR A 264 -5.99 4.26 0.48
C THR A 264 -5.22 4.81 -0.74
N GLY A 265 -3.94 4.48 -0.88
CA GLY A 265 -3.11 4.90 -2.02
C GLY A 265 -2.97 3.86 -3.13
N ILE A 266 -3.71 2.74 -3.09
CA ILE A 266 -3.49 1.61 -4.01
C ILE A 266 -3.54 2.03 -5.49
N SER A 267 -4.60 2.73 -5.91
CA SER A 267 -4.75 3.18 -7.30
C SER A 267 -3.71 4.23 -7.70
N ASP A 268 -3.34 5.12 -6.77
CA ASP A 268 -2.31 6.14 -7.01
C ASP A 268 -0.95 5.50 -7.30
N PHE A 269 -0.52 4.55 -6.45
CA PHE A 269 0.74 3.84 -6.60
C PHE A 269 0.76 2.91 -7.81
N MET A 270 -0.33 2.19 -8.07
CA MET A 270 -0.43 1.32 -9.25
C MET A 270 -0.25 2.11 -10.54
N ARG A 271 -0.97 3.23 -10.69
CA ARG A 271 -0.89 4.09 -11.88
C ARG A 271 0.46 4.78 -12.03
N GLY A 272 1.05 5.23 -10.92
CA GLY A 272 2.36 5.86 -10.95
C GLY A 272 3.48 4.88 -11.30
N ALA A 273 3.48 3.70 -10.69
CA ALA A 273 4.53 2.71 -10.88
C ALA A 273 4.65 2.22 -12.33
N VAL A 274 3.54 1.94 -13.01
CA VAL A 274 3.57 1.48 -14.40
C VAL A 274 4.03 2.54 -15.40
N GLN A 275 4.04 3.82 -15.01
CA GLN A 275 4.56 4.91 -15.82
C GLN A 275 6.06 5.19 -15.56
N SER A 276 6.62 4.61 -14.51
CA SER A 276 8.05 4.71 -14.20
C SER A 276 8.88 3.91 -15.21
N PRO A 277 10.05 4.40 -15.62
CA PRO A 277 10.97 3.59 -16.45
C PRO A 277 11.35 2.28 -15.76
N GLY A 278 10.99 1.14 -16.36
CA GLY A 278 11.18 -0.19 -15.77
C GLY A 278 10.31 -0.48 -14.55
N GLY A 279 9.26 0.31 -14.34
CA GLY A 279 8.38 0.19 -13.18
C GLY A 279 7.38 -0.95 -13.28
N LYS A 280 6.93 -1.41 -12.12
CA LYS A 280 6.00 -2.55 -11.98
C LYS A 280 4.97 -2.25 -10.90
N SER A 281 3.72 -2.63 -11.13
CA SER A 281 2.68 -2.67 -10.10
C SER A 281 2.35 -4.12 -9.79
N ILE A 282 2.46 -4.53 -8.54
CA ILE A 282 2.29 -5.90 -8.07
C ILE A 282 1.14 -5.95 -7.07
N LEU A 283 0.12 -6.72 -7.41
CA LEU A 283 -0.92 -7.11 -6.47
C LEU A 283 -0.59 -8.49 -5.91
N MET A 284 -0.56 -8.61 -4.62
CA MET A 284 -0.21 -9.84 -3.93
C MET A 284 -1.34 -10.27 -3.00
N LEU A 285 -1.65 -11.56 -3.03
CA LEU A 285 -2.65 -12.15 -2.15
C LEU A 285 -2.37 -13.65 -1.98
N PRO A 286 -2.51 -14.19 -0.77
CA PRO A 286 -2.65 -15.64 -0.61
C PRO A 286 -3.84 -16.13 -1.44
N SER A 287 -3.69 -17.26 -2.14
CA SER A 287 -4.74 -17.76 -3.05
C SER A 287 -6.04 -18.11 -2.32
N THR A 288 -5.97 -18.38 -1.01
CA THR A 288 -7.12 -18.76 -0.18
C THR A 288 -7.24 -17.93 1.09
N SER A 289 -8.42 -17.99 1.68
CA SER A 289 -8.77 -17.46 3.00
C SER A 289 -9.46 -18.51 3.86
N MET A 290 -9.71 -18.18 5.14
CA MET A 290 -10.41 -19.07 6.07
C MET A 290 -9.77 -20.47 6.16
N GLN A 291 -8.44 -20.53 6.31
CA GLN A 291 -7.69 -21.79 6.41
C GLN A 291 -7.88 -22.70 5.16
N GLY A 292 -7.83 -22.13 3.98
CA GLY A 292 -7.96 -22.87 2.72
C GLY A 292 -9.40 -23.06 2.21
N LYS A 293 -10.42 -22.70 2.97
CA LYS A 293 -11.82 -23.01 2.65
C LYS A 293 -12.43 -22.14 1.55
N LYS A 294 -11.86 -20.97 1.25
CA LYS A 294 -12.38 -20.05 0.24
C LYS A 294 -11.27 -19.53 -0.64
N SER A 295 -11.47 -19.58 -1.95
CA SER A 295 -10.61 -18.93 -2.91
C SER A 295 -10.70 -17.40 -2.76
N ARG A 296 -9.56 -16.71 -2.92
CA ARG A 296 -9.50 -15.24 -3.06
C ARG A 296 -9.50 -14.82 -4.54
N ILE A 297 -9.28 -15.76 -5.44
CA ILE A 297 -9.54 -15.58 -6.87
C ILE A 297 -10.96 -16.07 -7.09
N VAL A 298 -11.84 -15.19 -7.59
CA VAL A 298 -13.27 -15.45 -7.74
C VAL A 298 -13.70 -15.28 -9.20
N PRO A 299 -14.81 -15.90 -9.64
CA PRO A 299 -15.29 -15.72 -11.02
C PRO A 299 -15.56 -14.24 -11.34
N LEU A 300 -16.33 -13.58 -10.48
CA LEU A 300 -16.64 -12.15 -10.53
C LEU A 300 -16.71 -11.61 -9.09
N LEU A 301 -16.30 -10.36 -8.90
CA LEU A 301 -16.51 -9.69 -7.61
C LEU A 301 -18.00 -9.37 -7.46
N GLU A 302 -18.62 -10.00 -6.47
CA GLU A 302 -20.01 -9.79 -6.10
C GLU A 302 -20.13 -9.18 -4.70
N ASP A 303 -21.09 -8.30 -4.51
CA ASP A 303 -21.39 -7.64 -3.22
C ASP A 303 -20.20 -6.96 -2.53
N THR A 304 -19.16 -6.60 -3.27
CA THR A 304 -17.97 -5.93 -2.73
C THR A 304 -17.52 -4.75 -3.60
N ALA A 305 -16.84 -3.79 -2.99
CA ALA A 305 -16.33 -2.63 -3.70
C ALA A 305 -15.06 -2.99 -4.51
N VAL A 306 -14.92 -2.35 -5.67
CA VAL A 306 -13.72 -2.44 -6.51
C VAL A 306 -12.77 -1.30 -6.14
N ALA A 307 -11.64 -1.64 -5.52
CA ALA A 307 -10.59 -0.68 -5.16
C ALA A 307 -9.65 -0.36 -6.33
N ALA A 308 -9.40 -1.33 -7.21
CA ALA A 308 -8.64 -1.12 -8.45
C ALA A 308 -9.39 -1.74 -9.65
N PRO A 309 -9.67 -0.94 -10.69
CA PRO A 309 -10.33 -1.43 -11.90
C PRO A 309 -9.36 -2.28 -12.72
N ARG A 310 -9.93 -3.20 -13.51
CA ARG A 310 -9.17 -4.17 -14.34
C ARG A 310 -8.14 -3.53 -15.28
N GLY A 311 -8.35 -2.28 -15.68
CA GLY A 311 -7.43 -1.55 -16.56
C GLY A 311 -6.13 -1.11 -15.90
N ASP A 312 -6.11 -1.01 -14.57
CA ASP A 312 -4.94 -0.56 -13.80
C ASP A 312 -4.08 -1.72 -13.27
N VAL A 313 -4.54 -2.98 -13.43
CA VAL A 313 -3.85 -4.16 -12.91
C VAL A 313 -2.75 -4.63 -13.85
N HIS A 314 -1.53 -4.72 -13.33
CA HIS A 314 -0.34 -5.16 -14.07
C HIS A 314 0.05 -6.60 -13.68
N LEU A 315 0.72 -6.80 -12.54
CA LEU A 315 1.14 -8.10 -12.06
C LEU A 315 0.27 -8.57 -10.88
N VAL A 316 -0.07 -9.85 -10.88
CA VAL A 316 -0.76 -10.51 -9.77
C VAL A 316 0.07 -11.70 -9.31
N VAL A 317 0.28 -11.81 -8.00
CA VAL A 317 1.13 -12.84 -7.38
C VAL A 317 0.38 -13.57 -6.27
N THR A 318 0.42 -14.88 -6.33
CA THR A 318 0.02 -15.79 -5.25
C THR A 318 1.19 -16.73 -4.93
N GLU A 319 1.03 -17.59 -3.94
CA GLU A 319 2.00 -18.66 -3.62
C GLU A 319 2.19 -19.66 -4.77
N PHE A 320 1.26 -19.71 -5.74
CA PHE A 320 1.32 -20.61 -6.89
C PHE A 320 1.93 -19.99 -8.14
N GLY A 321 2.27 -18.71 -8.14
CA GLY A 321 2.94 -18.05 -9.24
C GLY A 321 2.61 -16.57 -9.41
N ALA A 322 3.18 -15.99 -10.46
CA ALA A 322 2.98 -14.60 -10.86
C ALA A 322 2.48 -14.54 -12.31
N VAL A 323 1.52 -13.67 -12.58
CA VAL A 323 0.97 -13.44 -13.92
C VAL A 323 0.94 -11.96 -14.26
N ASN A 324 1.19 -11.65 -15.52
CA ASN A 324 1.04 -10.31 -16.06
C ASN A 324 -0.30 -10.20 -16.77
N LEU A 325 -1.15 -9.24 -16.33
CA LEU A 325 -2.45 -8.98 -16.93
C LEU A 325 -2.45 -7.76 -17.87
N PHE A 326 -1.35 -7.02 -17.92
CA PHE A 326 -1.25 -5.84 -18.79
C PHE A 326 -1.24 -6.25 -20.27
N GLY A 327 -2.08 -5.61 -21.08
CA GLY A 327 -2.21 -5.91 -22.50
C GLY A 327 -2.92 -7.23 -22.82
N LYS A 328 -3.47 -7.94 -21.82
CA LYS A 328 -4.16 -9.23 -21.98
C LYS A 328 -5.66 -9.05 -22.23
N SER A 329 -6.20 -9.85 -23.14
CA SER A 329 -7.65 -10.01 -23.35
C SER A 329 -8.32 -10.61 -22.11
N LEU A 330 -9.64 -10.51 -21.99
CA LEU A 330 -10.38 -11.11 -20.87
C LEU A 330 -10.22 -12.64 -20.80
N GLN A 331 -10.11 -13.30 -21.95
CA GLN A 331 -9.83 -14.75 -22.05
C GLN A 331 -8.45 -15.08 -21.47
N GLU A 332 -7.44 -14.33 -21.87
CA GLU A 332 -6.07 -14.51 -21.39
C GLU A 332 -5.95 -14.22 -19.89
N ARG A 333 -6.64 -13.19 -19.41
CA ARG A 333 -6.73 -12.87 -17.99
C ARG A 333 -7.36 -13.98 -17.18
N ALA A 334 -8.51 -14.51 -17.64
CA ALA A 334 -9.19 -15.61 -16.96
C ALA A 334 -8.27 -16.84 -16.83
N MET A 335 -7.59 -17.22 -17.92
CA MET A 335 -6.63 -18.33 -17.89
C MET A 335 -5.45 -18.06 -16.96
N ALA A 336 -4.88 -16.87 -17.03
CA ALA A 336 -3.77 -16.45 -16.16
C ALA A 336 -4.20 -16.54 -14.68
N MET A 337 -5.37 -16.01 -14.33
CA MET A 337 -5.89 -16.05 -12.96
C MET A 337 -6.17 -17.47 -12.47
N VAL A 338 -6.75 -18.34 -13.32
CA VAL A 338 -6.95 -19.76 -12.99
C VAL A 338 -5.62 -20.45 -12.73
N SER A 339 -4.55 -20.14 -13.48
CA SER A 339 -3.26 -20.81 -13.34
C SER A 339 -2.57 -20.55 -11.99
N ILE A 340 -2.80 -19.38 -11.37
CA ILE A 340 -2.24 -19.00 -10.07
C ILE A 340 -3.21 -19.18 -8.90
N ALA A 341 -4.42 -19.69 -9.16
CA ALA A 341 -5.37 -20.06 -8.12
C ALA A 341 -4.90 -21.31 -7.37
N HIS A 342 -5.42 -21.49 -6.15
CA HIS A 342 -5.21 -22.74 -5.42
C HIS A 342 -5.71 -23.94 -6.23
N PRO A 343 -4.96 -25.04 -6.33
CA PRO A 343 -5.31 -26.18 -7.19
C PRO A 343 -6.73 -26.69 -7.02
N GLU A 344 -7.23 -26.76 -5.79
CA GLU A 344 -8.59 -27.23 -5.49
C GLU A 344 -9.71 -26.40 -6.12
N PHE A 345 -9.46 -25.13 -6.44
CA PHE A 345 -10.47 -24.22 -7.00
C PHE A 345 -10.32 -24.01 -8.51
N ARG A 346 -9.26 -24.54 -9.16
CA ARG A 346 -8.98 -24.27 -10.57
C ARG A 346 -10.07 -24.80 -11.51
N GLU A 347 -10.58 -26.01 -11.25
CA GLU A 347 -11.64 -26.61 -12.07
C GLU A 347 -12.96 -25.83 -11.97
N GLU A 348 -13.34 -25.42 -10.76
CA GLU A 348 -14.51 -24.59 -10.52
C GLU A 348 -14.38 -23.24 -11.22
N LEU A 349 -13.26 -22.53 -11.04
CA LEU A 349 -13.00 -21.25 -11.69
C LEU A 349 -12.99 -21.35 -13.22
N PHE A 350 -12.41 -22.42 -13.75
CA PHE A 350 -12.42 -22.69 -15.18
C PHE A 350 -13.81 -22.94 -15.74
N PHE A 351 -14.63 -23.72 -15.03
CA PHE A 351 -16.02 -23.96 -15.38
C PHE A 351 -16.84 -22.66 -15.37
N GLU A 352 -16.73 -21.86 -14.33
CA GLU A 352 -17.41 -20.56 -14.25
C GLU A 352 -16.94 -19.58 -15.33
N ALA A 353 -15.64 -19.59 -15.69
CA ALA A 353 -15.13 -18.79 -16.81
C ALA A 353 -15.79 -19.17 -18.15
N LYS A 354 -16.04 -20.47 -18.39
CA LYS A 354 -16.80 -20.92 -19.56
C LYS A 354 -18.26 -20.46 -19.53
N LYS A 355 -18.91 -20.63 -18.39
CA LYS A 355 -20.31 -20.21 -18.19
C LYS A 355 -20.49 -18.70 -18.37
N MET A 356 -19.50 -17.90 -17.99
CA MET A 356 -19.45 -16.45 -18.22
C MET A 356 -19.12 -16.07 -19.67
N GLY A 357 -18.83 -17.03 -20.55
CA GLY A 357 -18.40 -16.78 -21.93
C GLY A 357 -16.99 -16.21 -22.08
N LEU A 358 -16.19 -16.21 -21.01
CA LEU A 358 -14.78 -15.80 -21.04
C LEU A 358 -13.92 -16.84 -21.75
N LEU A 359 -14.29 -18.11 -21.71
CA LEU A 359 -13.56 -19.21 -22.36
C LEU A 359 -14.48 -20.00 -23.27
N SER A 360 -13.91 -20.55 -24.37
CA SER A 360 -14.63 -21.45 -25.23
C SER A 360 -15.02 -22.74 -24.49
N THR A 361 -16.23 -23.26 -24.81
CA THR A 361 -16.72 -24.52 -24.21
C THR A 361 -15.86 -25.73 -24.53
N GLU A 362 -15.14 -25.70 -25.67
CA GLU A 362 -14.28 -26.78 -26.15
C GLU A 362 -12.90 -26.81 -25.49
N ARG A 363 -12.51 -25.75 -24.77
CA ARG A 363 -11.19 -25.64 -24.18
C ARG A 363 -11.01 -26.56 -22.97
N ASN A 364 -9.85 -27.22 -22.86
CA ASN A 364 -9.49 -28.08 -21.74
C ASN A 364 -8.57 -27.39 -20.76
N LEU A 365 -8.78 -27.62 -19.46
CA LEU A 365 -7.98 -27.02 -18.38
C LEU A 365 -6.49 -27.41 -18.47
N ASN A 366 -6.18 -28.69 -18.71
CA ASN A 366 -4.81 -29.19 -18.79
C ASN A 366 -4.02 -28.60 -19.96
N GLU A 367 -4.63 -28.46 -21.14
CA GLU A 367 -4.04 -27.81 -22.30
C GLU A 367 -3.80 -26.32 -22.05
N SER A 368 -4.65 -25.70 -21.25
CA SER A 368 -4.61 -24.28 -20.95
C SER A 368 -3.54 -23.93 -19.91
N ILE A 369 -3.28 -24.80 -18.94
CA ILE A 369 -2.25 -24.60 -17.90
C ILE A 369 -0.85 -24.92 -18.43
N HIS A 370 -0.70 -25.91 -19.32
CA HIS A 370 0.59 -26.37 -19.81
C HIS A 370 0.97 -25.87 -21.20
N GLY A 371 0.04 -25.35 -22.00
CA GLY A 371 0.28 -25.12 -23.43
C GLY A 371 0.34 -23.69 -23.93
N VAL A 372 -0.29 -22.71 -23.26
CA VAL A 372 -0.44 -21.35 -23.81
C VAL A 372 0.10 -20.26 -22.88
N TYR A 373 0.10 -20.50 -21.60
CA TYR A 373 0.69 -19.60 -20.60
C TYR A 373 1.47 -20.43 -19.61
N PRO A 374 2.74 -20.79 -19.93
CA PRO A 374 3.66 -21.04 -18.82
C PRO A 374 3.48 -19.86 -17.90
N CYS A 375 3.37 -20.10 -16.58
CA CYS A 375 3.58 -19.02 -15.63
C CYS A 375 4.73 -18.22 -16.21
N LEU A 376 4.47 -17.05 -16.77
CA LEU A 376 5.52 -16.19 -17.26
C LEU A 376 6.23 -15.71 -16.00
N LEU A 377 7.03 -16.61 -15.46
CA LEU A 377 8.25 -16.26 -14.81
C LEU A 377 8.92 -15.37 -15.85
N TYR A 378 8.86 -14.08 -15.66
CA TYR A 378 9.74 -13.15 -16.33
C TYR A 378 11.15 -13.64 -16.01
N THR A 379 11.67 -14.49 -16.87
CA THR A 379 13.09 -14.76 -16.87
C THR A 379 13.70 -13.58 -17.57
N SER A 380 14.66 -12.95 -16.94
CA SER A 380 15.54 -11.95 -17.53
C SER A 380 16.30 -12.46 -18.77
N ASP A 381 16.10 -13.71 -19.13
CA ASP A 381 16.78 -14.40 -20.23
C ASP A 381 16.09 -14.23 -21.61
N ALA A 382 15.01 -13.45 -21.69
CA ALA A 382 14.35 -13.12 -22.97
C ALA A 382 14.83 -11.79 -23.58
N ALA A 383 15.90 -11.20 -23.04
CA ALA A 383 16.48 -9.97 -23.56
C ALA A 383 17.84 -10.18 -24.30
N ASP A 384 18.31 -11.42 -24.40
CA ASP A 384 19.59 -11.78 -25.04
C ASP A 384 19.43 -12.78 -26.21
N GLU A 385 18.26 -12.80 -26.91
CA GLU A 385 18.16 -13.40 -28.23
C GLU A 385 17.68 -12.39 -29.29
#